data_0915d425c601d4d2340fcf788f31a921
#
_entry.id   0915d425c601d4d2340fcf788f31a921
#
_cell.length_a   1.000
_cell.length_b   1.000
_cell.length_c   1.000
_cell.angle_alpha   90.00
_cell.angle_beta   90.00
_cell.angle_gamma   90.00
#
_symmetry.space_group_name_H-M   'P 1'
#
loop_
_entity.id
_entity.type
_entity.pdbx_description
1 polymer ?
#
loop_
_entity_poly.entity_id
_entity_poly.type
_entity_poly.pdbx_seq_one_letter_code
_entity_poly.pdbx_strand_id
1 'polypeptide(L)'
;SIGQEMAKRAQAFGMKLAIWSELGIEVGKDGLPVDLPLLMRLRPASGAPMESNVRVCATPGEVAANCDILSVHLALNDKTRGVVNAEVLGQLRPGSFFVNTARGEVVDYKALEAAVKEKNLRVAIDVYSKEPATPSGEFLDPLVLLPNVYGTHHIGASTDQAQEAIAAETVHIIQVFAQTGRVPNVINLARKTPATHVLVVRQKDREMAGRTVPARSSRSSGSPRTSLTAS
;
A
#
# COMPACT_ATOMS: atom_id res chain seq x y z
N SER A 1 5.64 -3.86 2.17
CA SER A 1 4.82 -2.63 2.21
C SER A 1 4.72 -2.08 3.63
N ILE A 2 4.30 -0.81 3.77
CA ILE A 2 4.09 -0.18 5.08
C ILE A 2 3.08 -0.97 5.91
N GLY A 3 1.97 -1.41 5.30
CA GLY A 3 0.98 -2.24 5.99
C GLY A 3 1.57 -3.54 6.56
N GLN A 4 2.48 -4.21 5.85
CA GLN A 4 3.16 -5.40 6.35
C GLN A 4 4.07 -5.07 7.55
N GLU A 5 4.77 -3.94 7.52
CA GLU A 5 5.61 -3.50 8.63
C GLU A 5 4.79 -3.10 9.87
N MET A 6 3.61 -2.51 9.67
CA MET A 6 2.66 -2.26 10.75
C MET A 6 2.11 -3.56 11.33
N ALA A 7 1.74 -4.51 10.49
CA ALA A 7 1.24 -5.82 10.92
C ALA A 7 2.26 -6.55 11.80
N LYS A 8 3.54 -6.56 11.41
CA LYS A 8 4.62 -7.15 12.22
C LYS A 8 4.71 -6.52 13.62
N ARG A 9 4.66 -5.18 13.67
CA ARG A 9 4.76 -4.44 14.94
C ARG A 9 3.53 -4.68 15.81
N ALA A 10 2.34 -4.63 15.25
CA ALA A 10 1.10 -4.92 15.98
C ALA A 10 1.11 -6.33 16.59
N GLN A 11 1.59 -7.33 15.86
CA GLN A 11 1.75 -8.67 16.41
C GLN A 11 2.78 -8.74 17.55
N ALA A 12 3.88 -8.00 17.45
CA ALA A 12 4.88 -7.94 18.52
C ALA A 12 4.29 -7.37 19.83
N PHE A 13 3.23 -6.54 19.71
CA PHE A 13 2.44 -6.06 20.85
C PHE A 13 1.29 -7.00 21.26
N GLY A 14 1.22 -8.21 20.68
CA GLY A 14 0.17 -9.19 21.00
C GLY A 14 -1.21 -8.86 20.41
N MET A 15 -1.30 -7.93 19.45
CA MET A 15 -2.56 -7.56 18.81
C MET A 15 -3.03 -8.64 17.82
N LYS A 16 -4.35 -8.84 17.75
CA LYS A 16 -4.99 -9.61 16.68
C LYS A 16 -5.13 -8.73 15.44
N LEU A 17 -4.96 -9.31 14.25
CA LEU A 17 -5.01 -8.59 12.99
C LEU A 17 -6.23 -9.00 12.18
N ALA A 18 -6.96 -8.00 11.67
CA ALA A 18 -7.93 -8.15 10.60
C ALA A 18 -7.39 -7.38 9.38
N ILE A 19 -7.25 -8.04 8.24
CA ILE A 19 -6.59 -7.45 7.07
C ILE A 19 -7.42 -7.61 5.80
N TRP A 20 -7.35 -6.60 4.95
CA TRP A 20 -7.92 -6.58 3.61
C TRP A 20 -6.98 -5.86 2.63
N SER A 21 -7.04 -6.24 1.35
CA SER A 21 -6.33 -5.56 0.26
C SER A 21 -7.16 -5.59 -1.02
N GLU A 22 -7.16 -4.50 -1.78
CA GLU A 22 -7.83 -4.45 -3.07
C GLU A 22 -7.22 -5.38 -4.13
N LEU A 23 -5.97 -5.78 -3.95
CA LEU A 23 -5.26 -6.72 -4.81
C LEU A 23 -5.56 -8.18 -4.44
N GLY A 24 -6.40 -8.40 -3.42
CA GLY A 24 -6.56 -9.70 -2.80
C GLY A 24 -5.38 -10.06 -1.90
N ILE A 25 -5.60 -11.08 -1.08
CA ILE A 25 -4.56 -11.65 -0.21
C ILE A 25 -4.52 -13.13 -0.50
N GLU A 26 -3.41 -13.60 -1.07
CA GLU A 26 -3.21 -15.02 -1.28
C GLU A 26 -3.03 -15.72 0.08
N VAL A 27 -3.85 -16.74 0.33
CA VAL A 27 -3.87 -17.46 1.59
C VAL A 27 -3.30 -18.86 1.36
N GLY A 28 -2.34 -19.26 2.17
CA GLY A 28 -1.77 -20.60 2.15
C GLY A 28 -2.73 -21.67 2.66
N LYS A 29 -2.32 -22.94 2.57
CA LYS A 29 -3.11 -24.09 3.07
C LYS A 29 -3.34 -24.04 4.58
N ASP A 30 -2.52 -23.28 5.28
CA ASP A 30 -2.60 -23.01 6.72
C ASP A 30 -3.56 -21.86 7.09
N GLY A 31 -4.26 -21.28 6.08
CA GLY A 31 -5.16 -20.14 6.26
C GLY A 31 -4.43 -18.81 6.47
N LEU A 32 -3.10 -18.76 6.36
CA LEU A 32 -2.31 -17.56 6.56
C LEU A 32 -1.93 -16.92 5.21
N PRO A 33 -1.87 -15.58 5.14
CA PRO A 33 -1.42 -14.88 3.94
C PRO A 33 -0.01 -15.30 3.53
N VAL A 34 0.15 -15.68 2.25
CA VAL A 34 1.44 -16.18 1.71
C VAL A 34 2.51 -15.10 1.73
N ASP A 35 2.13 -13.85 1.46
CA ASP A 35 3.04 -12.70 1.38
C ASP A 35 3.30 -12.01 2.73
N LEU A 36 2.68 -12.46 3.81
CA LEU A 36 3.00 -11.95 5.13
C LEU A 36 4.34 -12.53 5.61
N PRO A 37 5.23 -11.69 6.16
CA PRO A 37 6.58 -12.12 6.47
C PRO A 37 6.64 -13.31 7.42
N LEU A 38 7.73 -14.06 7.30
CA LEU A 38 8.08 -15.27 8.06
C LEU A 38 7.88 -15.17 9.59
N LEU A 39 7.92 -13.97 10.15
CA LEU A 39 7.66 -13.71 11.58
C LEU A 39 6.25 -14.07 12.03
N MET A 40 5.26 -14.04 11.14
CA MET A 40 3.90 -14.52 11.43
C MET A 40 3.81 -16.05 11.50
N ARG A 41 4.85 -16.76 11.08
CA ARG A 41 4.96 -18.23 11.10
C ARG A 41 5.79 -18.77 12.25
N LEU A 42 6.28 -17.93 13.15
CA LEU A 42 7.04 -18.39 14.30
C LEU A 42 6.07 -19.13 15.25
N ARG A 43 6.20 -20.44 15.27
CA ARG A 43 5.56 -21.29 16.30
C ARG A 43 6.10 -20.88 17.67
N PRO A 44 5.23 -20.70 18.67
CA PRO A 44 5.71 -20.58 20.04
C PRO A 44 6.54 -21.82 20.40
N ALA A 45 7.58 -21.64 21.17
CA ALA A 45 8.47 -22.71 21.62
C ALA A 45 7.72 -23.85 22.36
N SER A 46 6.48 -23.62 22.79
CA SER A 46 5.59 -24.58 23.45
C SER A 46 4.95 -25.61 22.52
N GLY A 47 5.10 -25.52 21.20
CA GLY A 47 4.49 -26.46 20.25
C GLY A 47 2.95 -26.40 20.15
N ALA A 48 2.29 -25.49 20.90
CA ALA A 48 0.85 -25.29 20.81
C ALA A 48 0.47 -24.78 19.40
N PRO A 49 -0.68 -25.21 18.83
CA PRO A 49 -1.17 -24.65 17.58
C PRO A 49 -1.36 -23.15 17.81
N MET A 50 -0.66 -22.30 17.02
CA MET A 50 -0.97 -20.88 16.98
C MET A 50 -2.38 -20.76 16.41
N GLU A 51 -3.34 -20.35 17.23
CA GLU A 51 -4.51 -19.68 16.70
C GLU A 51 -3.97 -18.53 15.84
N SER A 52 -4.27 -18.52 14.54
CA SER A 52 -3.76 -17.49 13.67
C SER A 52 -4.32 -16.16 14.16
N ASN A 53 -3.47 -15.33 14.76
CA ASN A 53 -3.87 -13.98 15.20
C ASN A 53 -4.17 -13.05 14.00
N VAL A 54 -4.30 -13.62 12.80
CA VAL A 54 -4.54 -12.90 11.55
C VAL A 54 -5.80 -13.43 10.88
N ARG A 55 -6.77 -12.55 10.70
CA ARG A 55 -7.99 -12.79 9.94
C ARG A 55 -7.93 -12.06 8.62
N VAL A 56 -8.10 -12.77 7.51
CA VAL A 56 -8.29 -12.16 6.19
C VAL A 56 -9.78 -11.87 6.01
N CYS A 57 -10.09 -10.61 5.72
CA CYS A 57 -11.46 -10.13 5.52
C CYS A 57 -11.74 -9.96 4.02
N ALA A 58 -13.00 -10.15 3.63
CA ALA A 58 -13.44 -10.01 2.25
C ALA A 58 -13.64 -8.54 1.84
N THR A 59 -13.97 -7.68 2.81
CA THR A 59 -14.29 -6.26 2.57
C THR A 59 -13.64 -5.35 3.62
N PRO A 60 -13.45 -4.05 3.31
CA PRO A 60 -13.03 -3.06 4.30
C PRO A 60 -14.00 -2.93 5.48
N GLY A 61 -15.31 -3.06 5.21
CA GLY A 61 -16.34 -3.03 6.25
C GLY A 61 -16.21 -4.17 7.23
N GLU A 62 -15.84 -5.37 6.76
CA GLU A 62 -15.58 -6.51 7.64
C GLU A 62 -14.35 -6.27 8.53
N VAL A 63 -13.30 -5.61 8.02
CA VAL A 63 -12.16 -5.18 8.86
C VAL A 63 -12.63 -4.22 9.94
N ALA A 64 -13.38 -3.17 9.56
CA ALA A 64 -13.88 -2.16 10.48
C ALA A 64 -14.78 -2.75 11.59
N ALA A 65 -15.64 -3.71 11.26
CA ALA A 65 -16.51 -4.39 12.23
C ALA A 65 -15.74 -5.25 13.26
N ASN A 66 -14.52 -5.65 12.94
CA ASN A 66 -13.71 -6.58 13.73
C ASN A 66 -12.44 -5.96 14.33
N CYS A 67 -12.32 -4.64 14.33
CA CYS A 67 -11.14 -3.96 14.88
C CYS A 67 -11.50 -2.86 15.89
N ASP A 68 -10.56 -2.60 16.80
CA ASP A 68 -10.59 -1.44 17.70
C ASP A 68 -9.70 -0.30 17.17
N ILE A 69 -8.79 -0.64 16.25
CA ILE A 69 -7.89 0.31 15.56
C ILE A 69 -7.94 0.02 14.08
N LEU A 70 -8.48 0.93 13.28
CA LEU A 70 -8.46 0.86 11.81
C LEU A 70 -7.30 1.71 11.26
N SER A 71 -6.30 1.06 10.64
CA SER A 71 -5.15 1.74 10.04
C SER A 71 -5.14 1.57 8.52
N VAL A 72 -5.06 2.69 7.80
CA VAL A 72 -5.12 2.73 6.32
C VAL A 72 -3.72 2.72 5.73
N HIS A 73 -3.46 1.77 4.82
CA HIS A 73 -2.18 1.59 4.10
C HIS A 73 -2.37 1.35 2.60
N LEU A 74 -3.47 1.85 2.05
CA LEU A 74 -3.84 1.66 0.65
C LEU A 74 -3.13 2.68 -0.24
N ALA A 75 -2.66 2.23 -1.41
CA ALA A 75 -2.26 3.14 -2.47
C ALA A 75 -3.51 3.79 -3.09
N LEU A 76 -3.41 5.05 -3.51
CA LEU A 76 -4.49 5.73 -4.21
C LEU A 76 -4.56 5.29 -5.67
N ASN A 77 -5.71 4.78 -6.07
CA ASN A 77 -6.08 4.45 -7.44
C ASN A 77 -7.61 4.51 -7.58
N ASP A 78 -8.14 4.26 -8.78
CA ASP A 78 -9.58 4.35 -9.04
C ASP A 78 -10.44 3.41 -8.18
N LYS A 79 -9.88 2.27 -7.73
CA LYS A 79 -10.59 1.29 -6.89
C LYS A 79 -10.53 1.63 -5.40
N THR A 80 -9.52 2.38 -4.98
CA THR A 80 -9.31 2.71 -3.56
C THR A 80 -9.76 4.11 -3.19
N ARG A 81 -10.05 4.96 -4.19
CA ARG A 81 -10.57 6.30 -3.96
C ARG A 81 -11.91 6.23 -3.23
N GLY A 82 -11.99 6.85 -2.04
CA GLY A 82 -13.19 6.86 -1.21
C GLY A 82 -13.63 5.49 -0.70
N VAL A 83 -12.77 4.49 -0.72
CA VAL A 83 -13.12 3.13 -0.27
C VAL A 83 -13.47 3.10 1.22
N VAL A 84 -12.85 3.97 2.02
CA VAL A 84 -13.22 4.18 3.43
C VAL A 84 -14.34 5.22 3.48
N ASN A 85 -15.54 4.76 3.21
CA ASN A 85 -16.76 5.55 3.11
C ASN A 85 -17.60 5.50 4.41
N ALA A 86 -18.79 6.09 4.38
CA ALA A 86 -19.71 6.11 5.52
C ALA A 86 -20.12 4.69 5.97
N GLU A 87 -20.27 3.74 5.05
CA GLU A 87 -20.60 2.35 5.37
C GLU A 87 -19.48 1.69 6.18
N VAL A 88 -18.22 1.82 5.72
CA VAL A 88 -17.04 1.27 6.41
C VAL A 88 -16.87 1.91 7.78
N LEU A 89 -16.93 3.25 7.86
CA LEU A 89 -16.81 3.99 9.13
C LEU A 89 -17.97 3.68 10.07
N GLY A 90 -19.15 3.41 9.50
CA GLY A 90 -20.33 2.97 10.23
C GLY A 90 -20.15 1.64 10.97
N GLN A 91 -19.26 0.76 10.51
CA GLN A 91 -18.96 -0.51 11.18
C GLN A 91 -18.02 -0.37 12.39
N LEU A 92 -17.28 0.74 12.51
CA LEU A 92 -16.41 0.95 13.66
C LEU A 92 -17.21 1.08 14.96
N ARG A 93 -16.68 0.51 16.03
CA ARG A 93 -17.26 0.64 17.38
C ARG A 93 -17.07 2.07 17.90
N PRO A 94 -17.98 2.57 18.75
CA PRO A 94 -17.76 3.84 19.45
C PRO A 94 -16.42 3.84 20.20
N GLY A 95 -15.68 4.94 20.13
CA GLY A 95 -14.39 5.13 20.76
C GLY A 95 -13.22 4.44 20.07
N SER A 96 -13.42 3.77 18.93
CA SER A 96 -12.35 3.16 18.15
C SER A 96 -11.35 4.19 17.66
N PHE A 97 -10.14 3.71 17.34
CA PHE A 97 -9.10 4.52 16.72
C PHE A 97 -9.14 4.38 15.19
N PHE A 98 -8.95 5.50 14.52
CA PHE A 98 -8.78 5.56 13.07
C PHE A 98 -7.45 6.24 12.73
N VAL A 99 -6.61 5.60 11.90
CA VAL A 99 -5.29 6.12 11.53
C VAL A 99 -5.15 6.13 10.00
N ASN A 100 -4.84 7.30 9.42
CA ASN A 100 -4.54 7.42 8.00
C ASN A 100 -3.22 8.16 7.77
N THR A 101 -2.21 7.42 7.35
CA THR A 101 -0.91 7.94 6.91
C THR A 101 -0.62 7.53 5.45
N ALA A 102 -1.66 7.17 4.69
CA ALA A 102 -1.53 6.70 3.31
C ALA A 102 -1.82 7.83 2.32
N ARG A 103 -3.10 8.06 2.00
CA ARG A 103 -3.57 9.14 1.13
C ARG A 103 -4.93 9.65 1.61
N GLY A 104 -5.14 10.95 1.55
CA GLY A 104 -6.40 11.57 2.00
C GLY A 104 -7.60 11.09 1.21
N GLU A 105 -7.49 11.02 -0.11
CA GLU A 105 -8.60 10.68 -1.01
C GLU A 105 -9.08 9.22 -0.93
N VAL A 106 -8.37 8.37 -0.19
CA VAL A 106 -8.86 7.00 0.12
C VAL A 106 -10.04 7.04 1.07
N VAL A 107 -10.21 8.13 1.82
CA VAL A 107 -11.21 8.31 2.86
C VAL A 107 -12.24 9.37 2.44
N ASP A 108 -13.50 9.12 2.69
CA ASP A 108 -14.55 10.14 2.67
C ASP A 108 -14.46 10.99 3.96
N TYR A 109 -13.88 12.16 3.85
CA TYR A 109 -13.65 13.07 5.00
C TYR A 109 -14.93 13.59 5.63
N LYS A 110 -16.02 13.75 4.85
CA LYS A 110 -17.32 14.15 5.42
C LYS A 110 -17.89 13.03 6.26
N ALA A 111 -17.79 11.81 5.78
CA ALA A 111 -18.21 10.64 6.54
C ALA A 111 -17.35 10.42 7.79
N LEU A 112 -16.03 10.66 7.69
CA LEU A 112 -15.13 10.58 8.84
C LEU A 112 -15.47 11.62 9.89
N GLU A 113 -15.73 12.87 9.50
CA GLU A 113 -16.15 13.94 10.42
C GLU A 113 -17.45 13.59 11.16
N ALA A 114 -18.44 13.04 10.44
CA ALA A 114 -19.68 12.57 11.05
C ALA A 114 -19.42 11.44 12.05
N ALA A 115 -18.63 10.44 11.66
CA ALA A 115 -18.29 9.31 12.51
C ALA A 115 -17.51 9.73 13.79
N VAL A 116 -16.61 10.71 13.68
CA VAL A 116 -15.93 11.29 14.85
C VAL A 116 -16.92 11.85 15.85
N LYS A 117 -17.89 12.64 15.37
CA LYS A 117 -18.90 13.29 16.22
C LYS A 117 -19.89 12.27 16.82
N GLU A 118 -20.37 11.34 16.01
CA GLU A 118 -21.41 10.39 16.42
C GLU A 118 -20.89 9.25 17.30
N LYS A 119 -19.69 8.77 16.99
CA LYS A 119 -19.10 7.58 17.64
C LYS A 119 -17.95 7.92 18.57
N ASN A 120 -17.60 9.18 18.71
CA ASN A 120 -16.47 9.61 19.52
C ASN A 120 -15.16 8.89 19.10
N LEU A 121 -14.94 8.75 17.79
CA LEU A 121 -13.71 8.14 17.27
C LEU A 121 -12.49 8.98 17.64
N ARG A 122 -11.38 8.30 17.86
CA ARG A 122 -10.06 8.92 18.05
C ARG A 122 -9.29 8.82 16.74
N VAL A 123 -8.98 9.95 16.14
CA VAL A 123 -8.45 10.00 14.79
C VAL A 123 -7.03 10.55 14.76
N ALA A 124 -6.14 9.87 14.04
CA ALA A 124 -4.80 10.36 13.73
C ALA A 124 -4.62 10.35 12.19
N ILE A 125 -4.31 11.52 11.62
CA ILE A 125 -4.11 11.70 10.19
C ILE A 125 -2.83 12.46 9.89
N ASP A 126 -2.10 12.02 8.87
CA ASP A 126 -0.93 12.71 8.34
C ASP A 126 -1.20 13.26 6.92
N VAL A 127 -2.33 12.89 6.32
CA VAL A 127 -2.67 13.16 4.93
C VAL A 127 -4.10 13.69 4.82
N TYR A 128 -4.36 14.54 3.82
CA TYR A 128 -5.64 15.23 3.65
C TYR A 128 -6.13 15.15 2.20
N SER A 129 -7.43 15.24 1.98
CA SER A 129 -8.02 15.19 0.64
C SER A 129 -7.79 16.46 -0.19
N LYS A 130 -7.42 17.55 0.45
CA LYS A 130 -7.20 18.87 -0.17
C LYS A 130 -5.88 19.48 0.28
N GLU A 131 -4.80 18.72 0.16
CA GLU A 131 -3.47 19.24 0.49
C GLU A 131 -3.05 20.36 -0.47
N PRO A 132 -2.32 21.38 0.02
CA PRO A 132 -1.75 22.41 -0.85
C PRO A 132 -0.81 21.77 -1.89
N ALA A 133 -0.85 22.26 -3.13
CA ALA A 133 0.07 21.82 -4.17
C ALA A 133 1.52 22.32 -3.97
N THR A 134 1.71 23.29 -3.06
CA THR A 134 3.02 23.89 -2.75
C THR A 134 3.60 23.29 -1.48
N PRO A 135 4.93 23.13 -1.38
CA PRO A 135 5.58 22.57 -0.19
C PRO A 135 5.41 23.42 1.07
N SER A 136 5.02 24.68 0.93
CA SER A 136 4.82 25.63 2.05
C SER A 136 3.54 26.41 1.82
N GLY A 137 2.78 26.64 2.88
CA GLY A 137 1.53 27.41 2.87
C GLY A 137 0.73 27.17 4.15
N GLU A 138 -0.13 28.11 4.46
CA GLU A 138 -1.09 27.89 5.53
C GLU A 138 -2.16 26.91 5.05
N PHE A 139 -2.39 25.88 5.85
CA PHE A 139 -3.41 24.88 5.59
C PHE A 139 -4.10 24.49 6.90
N LEU A 140 -5.41 24.53 6.89
CA LEU A 140 -6.22 24.11 8.02
C LEU A 140 -7.39 23.26 7.49
N ASP A 141 -7.40 21.99 7.85
CA ASP A 141 -8.55 21.12 7.60
C ASP A 141 -9.51 21.20 8.79
N PRO A 142 -10.83 21.40 8.57
CA PRO A 142 -11.82 21.46 9.65
C PRO A 142 -11.83 20.23 10.56
N LEU A 143 -11.43 19.08 10.06
CA LEU A 143 -11.40 17.83 10.82
C LEU A 143 -10.44 17.92 12.03
N VAL A 144 -9.27 18.57 11.87
CA VAL A 144 -8.26 18.69 12.96
C VAL A 144 -8.70 19.64 14.08
N LEU A 145 -9.78 20.38 13.89
CA LEU A 145 -10.38 21.22 14.94
C LEU A 145 -11.26 20.42 15.91
N LEU A 146 -11.58 19.16 15.57
CA LEU A 146 -12.37 18.30 16.45
C LEU A 146 -11.53 17.78 17.62
N PRO A 147 -12.10 17.64 18.83
CA PRO A 147 -11.35 17.39 20.06
C PRO A 147 -10.61 16.04 20.08
N ASN A 148 -11.06 15.06 19.28
CA ASN A 148 -10.46 13.72 19.26
C ASN A 148 -9.65 13.46 17.98
N VAL A 149 -9.26 14.52 17.26
CA VAL A 149 -8.49 14.43 16.04
C VAL A 149 -7.10 15.01 16.23
N TYR A 150 -6.10 14.22 15.92
CA TYR A 150 -4.71 14.62 15.89
C TYR A 150 -4.21 14.62 14.43
N GLY A 151 -3.72 15.76 13.94
CA GLY A 151 -3.23 15.92 12.58
C GLY A 151 -1.77 16.32 12.53
N THR A 152 -1.04 15.76 11.57
CA THR A 152 0.30 16.21 11.16
C THR A 152 0.25 16.64 9.69
N HIS A 153 1.27 17.31 9.20
CA HIS A 153 1.25 17.98 7.89
C HIS A 153 2.02 17.18 6.82
N HIS A 154 1.67 15.91 6.65
CA HIS A 154 2.24 14.97 5.67
C HIS A 154 3.75 14.78 5.83
N ILE A 155 4.16 14.48 7.05
CA ILE A 155 5.57 14.37 7.44
C ILE A 155 6.07 12.92 7.61
N GLY A 156 5.25 11.94 7.31
CA GLY A 156 5.57 10.52 7.55
C GLY A 156 6.86 10.04 6.87
N ALA A 157 7.25 10.64 5.74
CA ALA A 157 8.51 10.36 5.05
C ALA A 157 9.56 11.48 5.23
N SER A 158 9.31 12.49 6.06
CA SER A 158 10.17 13.65 6.24
C SER A 158 11.16 13.46 7.41
N THR A 159 11.83 12.30 7.44
CA THR A 159 12.89 11.99 8.40
C THR A 159 14.20 11.76 7.67
N ASP A 160 15.33 12.05 8.31
CA ASP A 160 16.67 11.84 7.74
C ASP A 160 16.85 10.36 7.33
N GLN A 161 16.42 9.43 8.19
CA GLN A 161 16.48 7.99 7.90
C GLN A 161 15.68 7.61 6.66
N ALA A 162 14.50 8.19 6.47
CA ALA A 162 13.68 7.90 5.28
C ALA A 162 14.35 8.46 4.01
N GLN A 163 14.90 9.67 4.07
CA GLN A 163 15.61 10.28 2.95
C GLN A 163 16.89 9.51 2.57
N GLU A 164 17.68 9.09 3.56
CA GLU A 164 18.85 8.25 3.36
C GLU A 164 18.48 6.90 2.75
N ALA A 165 17.43 6.25 3.23
CA ALA A 165 16.95 4.97 2.70
C ALA A 165 16.47 5.10 1.25
N ILE A 166 15.76 6.17 0.91
CA ILE A 166 15.32 6.46 -0.48
C ILE A 166 16.53 6.68 -1.38
N ALA A 167 17.52 7.46 -0.94
CA ALA A 167 18.73 7.71 -1.70
C ALA A 167 19.52 6.41 -1.93
N ALA A 168 19.74 5.62 -0.88
CA ALA A 168 20.44 4.34 -0.97
C ALA A 168 19.75 3.36 -1.92
N GLU A 169 18.42 3.23 -1.84
CA GLU A 169 17.65 2.34 -2.72
C GLU A 169 17.67 2.83 -4.17
N THR A 170 17.62 4.15 -4.40
CA THR A 170 17.76 4.73 -5.75
C THR A 170 19.11 4.37 -6.36
N VAL A 171 20.19 4.53 -5.63
CA VAL A 171 21.54 4.14 -6.07
C VAL A 171 21.62 2.65 -6.34
N HIS A 172 21.07 1.82 -5.43
CA HIS A 172 21.01 0.37 -5.60
C HIS A 172 20.29 -0.03 -6.89
N ILE A 173 19.12 0.53 -7.18
CA ILE A 173 18.36 0.26 -8.41
C ILE A 173 19.22 0.58 -9.65
N ILE A 174 19.87 1.75 -9.66
CA ILE A 174 20.73 2.16 -10.78
C ILE A 174 21.92 1.20 -10.96
N GLN A 175 22.58 0.81 -9.87
CA GLN A 175 23.71 -0.12 -9.91
C GLN A 175 23.30 -1.51 -10.43
N VAL A 176 22.21 -2.06 -9.90
CA VAL A 176 21.70 -3.37 -10.35
C VAL A 176 21.33 -3.32 -11.83
N PHE A 177 20.65 -2.25 -12.26
CA PHE A 177 20.30 -2.08 -13.67
C PHE A 177 21.55 -1.98 -14.56
N ALA A 178 22.54 -1.19 -14.17
CA ALA A 178 23.78 -1.00 -14.94
C ALA A 178 24.57 -2.31 -15.06
N GLN A 179 24.59 -3.13 -14.00
CA GLN A 179 25.37 -4.39 -13.96
C GLN A 179 24.63 -5.56 -14.62
N THR A 180 23.32 -5.62 -14.53
CA THR A 180 22.55 -6.83 -14.85
C THR A 180 21.43 -6.61 -15.87
N GLY A 181 21.08 -5.37 -16.19
CA GLY A 181 19.91 -5.02 -16.99
C GLY A 181 18.57 -5.29 -16.28
N ARG A 182 18.58 -5.72 -15.01
CA ARG A 182 17.36 -5.98 -14.21
C ARG A 182 16.95 -4.73 -13.47
N VAL A 183 15.64 -4.50 -13.36
CA VAL A 183 15.07 -3.39 -12.58
C VAL A 183 14.50 -3.96 -11.29
N PRO A 184 15.11 -3.72 -10.13
CA PRO A 184 14.54 -4.08 -8.83
C PRO A 184 13.24 -3.32 -8.57
N ASN A 185 12.35 -3.91 -7.73
CA ASN A 185 11.12 -3.28 -7.23
C ASN A 185 10.13 -2.82 -8.30
N VAL A 186 10.28 -3.27 -9.55
CA VAL A 186 9.34 -2.93 -10.60
C VAL A 186 8.00 -3.63 -10.39
N ILE A 187 6.90 -2.88 -10.50
CA ILE A 187 5.54 -3.39 -10.26
C ILE A 187 4.75 -3.65 -11.55
N ASN A 188 5.19 -3.10 -12.67
CA ASN A 188 4.52 -3.19 -13.97
C ASN A 188 5.18 -4.15 -14.96
N LEU A 189 6.15 -4.94 -14.51
CA LEU A 189 6.73 -6.05 -15.27
C LEU A 189 6.31 -7.39 -14.66
N ALA A 190 6.06 -8.37 -15.51
CA ALA A 190 5.76 -9.73 -15.05
C ALA A 190 6.98 -10.31 -14.30
N ARG A 191 6.76 -10.85 -13.08
CA ARG A 191 7.81 -11.47 -12.26
C ARG A 191 8.43 -12.71 -12.92
N LYS A 192 7.64 -13.42 -13.74
CA LYS A 192 8.08 -14.57 -14.54
C LYS A 192 7.57 -14.38 -15.95
N THR A 193 8.46 -14.37 -16.92
CA THR A 193 8.13 -14.28 -18.33
C THR A 193 9.03 -15.24 -19.11
N PRO A 194 8.55 -15.92 -20.14
CA PRO A 194 9.39 -16.71 -21.05
C PRO A 194 10.26 -15.82 -21.95
N ALA A 195 10.15 -14.52 -21.86
CA ALA A 195 10.96 -13.59 -22.65
C ALA A 195 12.44 -13.69 -22.27
N THR A 196 13.29 -13.84 -23.26
CA THR A 196 14.76 -13.90 -23.11
C THR A 196 15.42 -12.53 -23.27
N HIS A 197 14.66 -11.53 -23.71
CA HIS A 197 15.16 -10.18 -23.99
C HIS A 197 14.21 -9.13 -23.45
N VAL A 198 14.76 -7.98 -23.04
CA VAL A 198 13.99 -6.80 -22.62
C VAL A 198 14.14 -5.73 -23.72
N LEU A 199 13.02 -5.26 -24.26
CA LEU A 199 12.98 -4.12 -25.17
C LEU A 199 12.67 -2.87 -24.37
N VAL A 200 13.58 -1.91 -24.34
CA VAL A 200 13.35 -0.59 -23.74
C VAL A 200 12.98 0.40 -24.84
N VAL A 201 11.73 0.86 -24.82
CA VAL A 201 11.24 1.88 -25.76
C VAL A 201 11.23 3.23 -25.04
N ARG A 202 12.04 4.17 -25.53
CA ARG A 202 11.96 5.58 -25.10
C ARG A 202 10.98 6.33 -26.00
N GLN A 203 10.00 6.95 -25.38
CA GLN A 203 8.98 7.70 -26.09
C GLN A 203 8.97 9.17 -25.63
N LYS A 204 8.87 10.11 -26.58
CA LYS A 204 8.83 11.55 -26.29
C LYS A 204 7.44 12.03 -25.85
N ASP A 205 6.37 11.34 -26.23
CA ASP A 205 4.99 11.76 -25.96
C ASP A 205 4.41 11.07 -24.71
N ARG A 206 3.82 11.89 -23.85
CA ARG A 206 3.25 11.46 -22.56
C ARG A 206 1.96 10.64 -22.65
N GLU A 207 1.25 10.67 -23.78
CA GLU A 207 -0.06 9.99 -23.92
C GLU A 207 -0.03 8.45 -23.91
N MET A 208 1.14 7.86 -24.08
CA MET A 208 1.29 6.40 -24.10
C MET A 208 1.95 5.80 -22.83
N ALA A 209 2.27 6.61 -21.85
CA ALA A 209 2.92 6.18 -20.59
C ALA A 209 1.96 5.44 -19.63
N GLY A 210 1.16 4.55 -20.10
CA GLY A 210 0.22 3.74 -19.30
C GLY A 210 -0.31 2.53 -20.06
N ARG A 211 0.06 2.34 -21.33
CA ARG A 211 -0.36 1.16 -22.09
C ARG A 211 0.64 0.03 -21.94
N THR A 212 0.22 -1.00 -21.22
CA THR A 212 0.91 -2.30 -21.21
C THR A 212 0.85 -2.88 -22.62
N VAL A 213 1.98 -3.06 -23.27
CA VAL A 213 2.06 -3.81 -24.54
C VAL A 213 1.99 -5.30 -24.17
N PRO A 214 0.93 -6.04 -24.56
CA PRO A 214 0.90 -7.47 -24.31
C PRO A 214 2.02 -8.14 -25.11
N ALA A 215 2.85 -8.95 -24.45
CA ALA A 215 3.86 -9.76 -25.11
C ALA A 215 3.17 -10.74 -26.08
N ARG A 216 3.28 -10.50 -27.38
CA ARG A 216 2.89 -11.50 -28.38
C ARG A 216 3.83 -12.68 -28.26
N SER A 217 3.29 -13.87 -27.99
CA SER A 217 4.00 -15.11 -28.14
C SER A 217 4.34 -15.31 -29.62
N SER A 218 5.59 -15.12 -30.00
CA SER A 218 6.06 -15.54 -31.32
C SER A 218 6.34 -17.04 -31.27
N ARG A 219 5.50 -17.83 -31.93
CA ARG A 219 5.87 -19.18 -32.34
C ARG A 219 7.12 -19.07 -33.23
N SER A 220 8.13 -19.82 -32.89
CA SER A 220 9.37 -19.98 -33.66
C SER A 220 9.05 -20.63 -35.02
N SER A 221 9.21 -19.86 -36.09
CA SER A 221 9.57 -20.37 -37.40
C SER A 221 10.82 -19.61 -37.83
N GLY A 222 11.86 -20.34 -38.10
CA GLY A 222 13.18 -19.81 -38.40
C GLY A 222 13.23 -18.99 -39.69
N SER A 223 14.01 -17.96 -39.64
CA SER A 223 14.76 -17.33 -40.73
C SER A 223 15.27 -15.92 -40.37
N PRO A 224 16.17 -15.29 -41.09
CA PRO A 224 17.48 -14.97 -40.58
C PRO A 224 17.61 -13.51 -40.11
N ARG A 225 18.70 -13.27 -39.41
CA ARG A 225 19.14 -11.98 -38.87
C ARG A 225 19.09 -10.86 -39.90
N THR A 226 18.35 -9.79 -39.59
CA THR A 226 18.54 -8.48 -40.19
C THR A 226 18.96 -7.53 -39.08
N SER A 227 20.19 -7.04 -39.16
CA SER A 227 20.74 -6.00 -38.31
C SER A 227 20.05 -4.68 -38.65
N LEU A 228 19.37 -4.06 -37.70
CA LEU A 228 18.92 -2.69 -37.75
C LEU A 228 19.84 -1.84 -36.87
N THR A 229 20.78 -1.17 -37.50
CA THR A 229 21.47 0.00 -36.95
C THR A 229 20.52 1.21 -37.07
N ALA A 230 20.23 1.86 -36.01
CA ALA A 230 19.55 3.17 -35.99
C ALA A 230 20.50 4.19 -35.37
N SER A 231 20.64 5.25 -36.10
CA SER A 231 21.37 6.48 -35.75
C SER A 231 20.73 7.22 -34.60
#